data_9245b59e5da06fd082e9f166fc6cef10
#
_entry.id   9245b59e5da06fd082e9f166fc6cef10
#
_cell.length_a   1.000
_cell.length_b   1.000
_cell.length_c   1.000
_cell.angle_alpha   90.00
_cell.angle_beta   90.00
_cell.angle_gamma   90.00
#
_symmetry.space_group_name_H-M   'P 1'
#
loop_
_entity.id
_entity.type
_entity.pdbx_description
1 polymer ?
#
loop_
_entity_poly.entity_id
_entity_poly.type
_entity_poly.pdbx_seq_one_letter_code
_entity_poly.pdbx_strand_id
1 'polypeptide(L)'
;MSGLHVSCSASGVLGLVAVGRDCRIGVDLEQVTPWTPDVLGEGWLSPIEQRALARLPATARAVATTRAWTQKEAVLKARGTGLLEDPRTVVPPIGQQAGTVAGWSVRDVPVPDGWVASLAVAANEETPR
;
A
#
# COMPACT_ATOMS: atom_id res chain seq x y z
N MET A 1 -19.83 11.72 -3.15
CA MET A 1 -18.69 12.40 -3.78
C MET A 1 -18.77 12.24 -5.29
N SER A 2 -18.67 13.34 -6.00
CA SER A 2 -18.83 13.33 -7.46
C SER A 2 -17.52 13.71 -8.14
N GLY A 3 -17.41 13.40 -9.42
CA GLY A 3 -16.28 13.74 -10.24
C GLY A 3 -15.23 12.65 -10.35
N LEU A 4 -14.12 13.00 -10.94
CA LEU A 4 -13.00 12.09 -11.13
C LEU A 4 -11.93 12.31 -10.03
N HIS A 5 -11.45 11.21 -9.51
CA HIS A 5 -10.35 11.20 -8.58
C HIS A 5 -9.17 10.52 -9.27
N VAL A 6 -8.01 11.11 -9.14
CA VAL A 6 -6.79 10.60 -9.80
C VAL A 6 -5.73 10.41 -8.73
N SER A 7 -5.04 9.28 -8.79
CA SER A 7 -3.87 9.01 -7.96
C SER A 7 -2.77 8.49 -8.87
N CYS A 8 -1.55 8.86 -8.61
CA CYS A 8 -0.43 8.39 -9.41
C CYS A 8 0.78 8.10 -8.52
N SER A 9 1.65 7.25 -9.03
CA SER A 9 2.89 6.89 -8.39
C SER A 9 3.91 6.52 -9.46
N ALA A 10 5.18 6.71 -9.15
CA ALA A 10 6.27 6.33 -10.03
C ALA A 10 7.41 5.76 -9.20
N SER A 11 8.06 4.75 -9.73
CA SER A 11 9.22 4.14 -9.10
C SER A 11 10.14 3.61 -10.21
N GLY A 12 11.40 4.04 -10.19
CA GLY A 12 12.33 3.70 -11.27
C GLY A 12 11.81 4.18 -12.62
N VAL A 13 11.66 3.25 -13.56
CA VAL A 13 11.21 3.56 -14.92
C VAL A 13 9.71 3.35 -15.12
N LEU A 14 9.00 2.93 -14.10
CA LEU A 14 7.55 2.69 -14.20
C LEU A 14 6.75 3.82 -13.58
N GLY A 15 5.60 4.08 -14.21
CA GLY A 15 4.61 4.97 -13.67
C GLY A 15 3.25 4.28 -13.65
N LEU A 16 2.40 4.69 -12.72
CA LEU A 16 1.08 4.11 -12.54
C LEU A 16 0.10 5.22 -12.25
N VAL A 17 -1.03 5.20 -12.95
CA VAL A 17 -2.11 6.16 -12.76
C VAL A 17 -3.39 5.39 -12.51
N ALA A 18 -4.11 5.78 -11.48
CA ALA A 18 -5.43 5.25 -11.17
C ALA A 18 -6.46 6.35 -11.27
N VAL A 19 -7.61 6.04 -11.83
CA VAL A 19 -8.72 6.98 -11.98
C VAL A 19 -9.96 6.36 -11.36
N GLY A 20 -10.58 7.06 -10.42
CA GLY A 20 -11.84 6.66 -9.81
C GLY A 20 -12.94 7.63 -10.21
N ARG A 21 -14.10 7.10 -10.60
CA ARG A 21 -15.28 7.91 -10.86
C ARG A 21 -16.17 7.88 -9.63
N ASP A 22 -16.40 9.04 -9.04
CA ASP A 22 -17.26 9.22 -7.86
C ASP A 22 -16.79 8.40 -6.65
N CYS A 23 -15.51 8.05 -6.60
CA CYS A 23 -14.92 7.35 -5.46
C CYS A 23 -13.49 7.82 -5.23
N ARG A 24 -13.09 7.86 -3.98
CA ARG A 24 -11.71 8.15 -3.62
C ARG A 24 -10.84 6.94 -3.91
N ILE A 25 -9.65 7.20 -4.40
CA ILE A 25 -8.74 6.15 -4.82
C ILE A 25 -7.30 6.57 -4.50
N GLY A 26 -6.50 5.60 -4.15
CA GLY A 26 -5.08 5.81 -3.94
C GLY A 26 -4.30 4.66 -4.54
N VAL A 27 -3.16 4.97 -5.14
CA VAL A 27 -2.28 3.96 -5.72
C VAL A 27 -0.85 4.26 -5.33
N ASP A 28 -0.09 3.22 -5.08
CA ASP A 28 1.34 3.34 -4.85
C ASP A 28 2.09 2.24 -5.57
N LEU A 29 3.26 2.56 -6.08
CA LEU A 29 4.13 1.68 -6.84
C LEU A 29 5.54 1.81 -6.28
N GLU A 30 6.17 0.69 -5.95
CA GLU A 30 7.54 0.68 -5.44
C GLU A 30 8.35 -0.44 -6.06
N GLN A 31 9.60 -0.16 -6.30
CA GLN A 31 10.55 -1.19 -6.68
C GLN A 31 10.91 -2.02 -5.46
N VAL A 32 10.94 -3.34 -5.61
CA VAL A 32 11.33 -4.22 -4.52
C VAL A 32 12.82 -4.06 -4.26
N THR A 33 13.16 -3.74 -3.00
CA THR A 33 14.55 -3.60 -2.57
C THR A 33 14.74 -4.35 -1.26
N PRO A 34 15.97 -4.78 -0.94
CA PRO A 34 16.23 -5.33 0.39
C PRO A 34 15.98 -4.25 1.46
N TRP A 35 15.25 -4.62 2.49
CA TRP A 35 14.98 -3.73 3.61
C TRP A 35 15.89 -4.10 4.77
N THR A 36 16.68 -3.14 5.22
CA THR A 36 17.59 -3.34 6.34
C THR A 36 16.86 -3.08 7.66
N PRO A 37 17.37 -3.64 8.78
CA PRO A 37 16.78 -3.34 10.09
C PRO A 37 16.73 -1.83 10.40
N ASP A 38 17.69 -1.07 9.93
CA ASP A 38 17.70 0.37 10.14
C ASP A 38 16.51 1.04 9.47
N VAL A 39 16.23 0.65 8.22
CA VAL A 39 15.08 1.18 7.48
C VAL A 39 13.77 0.75 8.13
N LEU A 40 13.69 -0.50 8.57
CA LEU A 40 12.51 -1.01 9.27
C LEU A 40 12.26 -0.27 10.58
N GLY A 41 13.33 0.22 11.22
CA GLY A 41 13.25 0.95 12.47
C GLY A 41 12.89 2.43 12.34
N GLU A 42 12.63 2.93 11.14
CA GLU A 42 12.35 4.36 10.91
C GLU A 42 10.94 4.80 11.31
N GLY A 43 10.17 3.96 11.97
CA GLY A 43 8.93 4.38 12.59
C GLY A 43 7.70 4.32 11.69
N TRP A 44 7.76 3.65 10.55
CA TRP A 44 6.62 3.48 9.67
C TRP A 44 5.90 2.13 9.85
N LEU A 45 6.53 1.19 10.53
CA LEU A 45 5.94 -0.11 10.86
C LEU A 45 5.61 -0.19 12.35
N SER A 46 4.41 -0.69 12.65
CA SER A 46 4.04 -0.98 14.01
C SER A 46 4.78 -2.21 14.53
N PRO A 47 4.90 -2.42 15.87
CA PRO A 47 5.54 -3.62 16.41
C PRO A 47 4.87 -4.92 15.94
N ILE A 48 3.55 -4.92 15.76
CA ILE A 48 2.84 -6.11 15.27
C ILE A 48 3.27 -6.44 13.84
N GLU A 49 3.39 -5.42 13.00
CA GLU A 49 3.84 -5.60 11.63
C GLU A 49 5.28 -6.08 11.56
N GLN A 50 6.14 -5.52 12.39
CA GLN A 50 7.54 -5.95 12.44
C GLN A 50 7.65 -7.42 12.81
N ARG A 51 6.86 -7.87 13.79
CA ARG A 51 6.84 -9.27 14.19
C ARG A 51 6.32 -10.17 13.08
N ALA A 52 5.27 -9.73 12.38
CA ALA A 52 4.70 -10.49 11.28
C ALA A 52 5.71 -10.66 10.13
N LEU A 53 6.43 -9.60 9.80
CA LEU A 53 7.47 -9.65 8.78
C LEU A 53 8.62 -10.58 9.19
N ALA A 54 8.99 -10.55 10.46
CA ALA A 54 10.07 -11.40 10.97
C ALA A 54 9.74 -12.90 10.90
N ARG A 55 8.46 -13.25 10.90
CA ARG A 55 8.01 -14.65 10.80
C ARG A 55 8.06 -15.19 9.38
N LEU A 56 8.16 -14.32 8.38
CA LEU A 56 8.22 -14.76 6.99
C LEU A 56 9.61 -15.31 6.67
N PRO A 57 9.69 -16.25 5.71
CA PRO A 57 10.99 -16.68 5.19
C PRO A 57 11.77 -15.49 4.65
N ALA A 58 13.08 -15.52 4.79
CA ALA A 58 13.93 -14.42 4.34
C ALA A 58 13.71 -14.09 2.86
N THR A 59 13.43 -15.10 2.03
CA THR A 59 13.19 -14.92 0.60
C THR A 59 11.91 -14.16 0.29
N ALA A 60 10.96 -14.12 1.24
CA ALA A 60 9.67 -13.43 1.06
C ALA A 60 9.63 -12.04 1.68
N ARG A 61 10.60 -11.72 2.54
CA ARG A 61 10.54 -10.48 3.33
C ARG A 61 10.63 -9.21 2.51
N ALA A 62 11.48 -9.17 1.49
CA ALA A 62 11.66 -7.95 0.70
C ALA A 62 10.35 -7.59 -0.01
N VAL A 63 9.70 -8.55 -0.63
CA VAL A 63 8.42 -8.32 -1.31
C VAL A 63 7.34 -7.95 -0.30
N ALA A 64 7.23 -8.68 0.81
CA ALA A 64 6.21 -8.42 1.81
C ALA A 64 6.38 -7.04 2.47
N THR A 65 7.61 -6.62 2.73
CA THR A 65 7.90 -5.31 3.31
C THR A 65 7.55 -4.21 2.31
N THR A 66 7.94 -4.37 1.06
CA THR A 66 7.59 -3.42 0.00
C THR A 66 6.07 -3.33 -0.16
N ARG A 67 5.37 -4.46 -0.13
CA ARG A 67 3.90 -4.48 -0.21
C ARG A 67 3.27 -3.77 0.98
N ALA A 68 3.78 -3.96 2.18
CA ALA A 68 3.26 -3.26 3.35
C ALA A 68 3.37 -1.74 3.17
N TRP A 69 4.48 -1.27 2.64
CA TRP A 69 4.69 0.14 2.35
C TRP A 69 3.70 0.64 1.30
N THR A 70 3.56 -0.08 0.17
CA THR A 70 2.64 0.36 -0.90
C THR A 70 1.19 0.37 -0.43
N GLN A 71 0.80 -0.59 0.41
CA GLN A 71 -0.56 -0.62 0.95
C GLN A 71 -0.82 0.58 1.88
N LYS A 72 0.13 0.90 2.75
CA LYS A 72 0.01 2.09 3.63
C LYS A 72 -0.08 3.36 2.81
N GLU A 73 0.81 3.54 1.85
CA GLU A 73 0.85 4.74 1.02
C GLU A 73 -0.41 4.88 0.16
N ALA A 74 -0.91 3.77 -0.39
CA ALA A 74 -2.14 3.80 -1.18
C ALA A 74 -3.32 4.30 -0.33
N VAL A 75 -3.45 3.81 0.90
CA VAL A 75 -4.50 4.26 1.82
C VAL A 75 -4.34 5.73 2.17
N LEU A 76 -3.13 6.16 2.48
CA LEU A 76 -2.88 7.56 2.83
C LEU A 76 -3.18 8.49 1.67
N LYS A 77 -2.83 8.09 0.45
CA LYS A 77 -3.17 8.86 -0.75
C LYS A 77 -4.69 8.93 -0.98
N ALA A 78 -5.37 7.80 -0.78
CA ALA A 78 -6.83 7.76 -0.92
C ALA A 78 -7.52 8.68 0.09
N ARG A 79 -7.00 8.76 1.31
CA ARG A 79 -7.50 9.66 2.35
C ARG A 79 -7.16 11.11 2.09
N GLY A 80 -6.07 11.38 1.37
CA GLY A 80 -5.58 12.73 1.16
C GLY A 80 -4.85 13.32 2.36
N THR A 81 -4.47 12.50 3.33
CA THR A 81 -3.80 12.96 4.56
C THR A 81 -2.28 12.94 4.47
N GLY A 82 -1.72 12.03 3.67
CA GLY A 82 -0.29 11.97 3.43
C GLY A 82 0.55 11.99 4.69
N LEU A 83 1.47 12.94 4.78
CA LEU A 83 2.40 13.07 5.91
C LEU A 83 1.75 13.51 7.22
N LEU A 84 0.48 13.92 7.20
CA LEU A 84 -0.23 14.31 8.41
C LEU A 84 -0.64 13.13 9.26
N GLU A 85 -0.53 11.93 8.75
CA GLU A 85 -0.96 10.72 9.43
C GLU A 85 0.23 9.80 9.68
N ASP A 86 0.29 9.23 10.87
CA ASP A 86 1.35 8.29 11.22
C ASP A 86 1.11 6.95 10.47
N PRO A 87 2.03 6.52 9.60
CA PRO A 87 1.84 5.28 8.87
C PRO A 87 1.72 4.04 9.76
N ARG A 88 2.15 4.10 11.03
CA ARG A 88 1.99 2.97 11.95
C ARG A 88 0.52 2.72 12.31
N THR A 89 -0.35 3.70 12.11
CA THR A 89 -1.78 3.55 12.36
C THR A 89 -2.53 2.88 11.21
N VAL A 90 -1.89 2.74 10.06
CA VAL A 90 -2.45 2.07 8.90
C VAL A 90 -1.83 0.68 8.83
N VAL A 91 -2.56 -0.32 9.32
CA VAL A 91 -2.01 -1.68 9.52
C VAL A 91 -2.54 -2.61 8.43
N PRO A 92 -1.73 -2.91 7.40
CA PRO A 92 -2.13 -3.85 6.36
C PRO A 92 -1.97 -5.31 6.81
N PRO A 93 -2.62 -6.23 6.10
CA PRO A 93 -2.46 -7.66 6.35
C PRO A 93 -1.12 -8.14 5.77
N ILE A 94 -0.10 -8.18 6.59
CA ILE A 94 1.26 -8.53 6.16
C ILE A 94 1.29 -9.84 5.38
N GLY A 95 1.93 -9.81 4.22
CA GLY A 95 2.09 -10.98 3.36
C GLY A 95 0.89 -11.28 2.48
N GLN A 96 -0.20 -10.53 2.56
CA GLN A 96 -1.39 -10.75 1.77
C GLN A 96 -1.52 -9.72 0.66
N GLN A 97 -2.02 -10.17 -0.49
CA GLN A 97 -2.16 -9.33 -1.68
C GLN A 97 -3.44 -8.51 -1.69
N ALA A 98 -4.37 -8.82 -0.80
CA ALA A 98 -5.64 -8.10 -0.71
C ALA A 98 -6.17 -8.15 0.71
N GLY A 99 -6.95 -7.15 1.09
CA GLY A 99 -7.57 -7.09 2.41
C GLY A 99 -8.21 -5.74 2.65
N THR A 100 -8.76 -5.58 3.84
CA THR A 100 -9.33 -4.31 4.30
C THR A 100 -8.37 -3.67 5.29
N VAL A 101 -8.04 -2.42 5.04
CA VAL A 101 -7.07 -1.67 5.85
C VAL A 101 -7.71 -0.35 6.24
N ALA A 102 -7.98 -0.17 7.54
CA ALA A 102 -8.53 1.09 8.07
C ALA A 102 -9.77 1.58 7.31
N GLY A 103 -10.65 0.65 6.90
CA GLY A 103 -11.88 0.97 6.18
C GLY A 103 -11.72 1.07 4.66
N TRP A 104 -10.53 0.81 4.15
CA TRP A 104 -10.24 0.83 2.71
C TRP A 104 -10.01 -0.58 2.19
N SER A 105 -10.55 -0.87 1.03
CA SER A 105 -10.25 -2.12 0.33
C SER A 105 -8.94 -1.93 -0.41
N VAL A 106 -7.98 -2.81 -0.17
CA VAL A 106 -6.63 -2.72 -0.73
C VAL A 106 -6.33 -4.00 -1.48
N ARG A 107 -5.74 -3.87 -2.66
CA ARG A 107 -5.35 -5.04 -3.46
C ARG A 107 -4.11 -4.73 -4.28
N ASP A 108 -3.40 -5.78 -4.67
CA ASP A 108 -2.28 -5.66 -5.59
C ASP A 108 -2.79 -5.25 -6.98
N VAL A 109 -1.99 -4.45 -7.65
CA VAL A 109 -2.16 -4.14 -9.07
C VAL A 109 -1.09 -4.92 -9.84
N PRO A 110 -1.45 -5.61 -10.93
CA PRO A 110 -0.45 -6.32 -11.74
C PRO A 110 0.61 -5.36 -12.29
N VAL A 111 1.86 -5.68 -12.03
CA VAL A 111 3.03 -4.92 -12.49
C VAL A 111 4.13 -5.92 -12.82
N PRO A 112 5.18 -5.50 -13.57
CA PRO A 112 6.29 -6.40 -13.88
C PRO A 112 7.00 -6.91 -12.62
N ASP A 113 7.68 -8.04 -12.76
CA ASP A 113 8.50 -8.58 -11.69
C ASP A 113 9.53 -7.54 -11.23
N GLY A 114 9.77 -7.49 -9.93
CA GLY A 114 10.66 -6.51 -9.34
C GLY A 114 9.96 -5.27 -8.82
N TRP A 115 8.66 -5.13 -9.06
CA TRP A 115 7.84 -4.05 -8.49
C TRP A 115 6.65 -4.62 -7.75
N VAL A 116 6.09 -3.80 -6.86
CA VAL A 116 4.82 -4.06 -6.17
C VAL A 116 3.99 -2.81 -6.27
N ALA A 117 2.71 -2.97 -6.55
CA ALA A 117 1.78 -1.84 -6.57
C ALA A 117 0.52 -2.20 -5.81
N SER A 118 -0.06 -1.22 -5.14
CA SER A 118 -1.27 -1.39 -4.35
C SER A 118 -2.29 -0.31 -4.72
N LEU A 119 -3.55 -0.72 -4.74
CA LEU A 119 -4.69 0.15 -5.00
C LEU A 119 -5.59 0.15 -3.76
N ALA A 120 -5.98 1.32 -3.30
CA ALA A 120 -6.92 1.49 -2.19
C ALA A 120 -8.18 2.19 -2.67
N VAL A 121 -9.33 1.63 -2.32
CA VAL A 121 -10.64 2.18 -2.61
C VAL A 121 -11.47 2.05 -1.34
N ALA A 122 -12.36 3.02 -1.07
CA ALA A 122 -13.23 2.91 0.09
C ALA A 122 -14.06 1.63 0.01
N ALA A 123 -14.04 0.83 1.09
CA ALA A 123 -14.62 -0.51 1.07
C ALA A 123 -16.09 -0.53 0.68
N ASN A 124 -16.86 0.44 1.16
CA ASN A 124 -18.29 0.52 0.84
C ASN A 124 -18.57 0.93 -0.61
N GLU A 125 -17.61 1.57 -1.28
CA GLU A 125 -17.76 2.01 -2.68
C GLU A 125 -17.41 0.90 -3.66
N GLU A 126 -16.76 -0.15 -3.20
CA GLU A 126 -16.42 -1.32 -4.00
C GLU A 126 -17.58 -2.28 -4.16
N THR A 127 -18.60 -2.17 -3.35
CA THR A 127 -19.70 -3.13 -3.34
C THR A 127 -20.37 -3.19 -4.71
N PRO A 128 -20.49 -4.37 -5.32
CA PRO A 128 -21.16 -4.51 -6.60
C PRO A 128 -22.62 -4.10 -6.53
N ARG A 129 -23.10 -3.58 -7.61
CA ARG A 129 -24.51 -3.22 -7.76
C ARG A 129 -25.29 -4.36 -8.37
#